data_9ef27117751bab3f93f5049586c64338
#
_entry.id   9ef27117751bab3f93f5049586c64338
#
_cell.length_a   1.000
_cell.length_b   1.000
_cell.length_c   1.000
_cell.angle_alpha   90.00
_cell.angle_beta   90.00
_cell.angle_gamma   90.00
#
_symmetry.space_group_name_H-M   'P 1'
#
loop_
_entity.id
_entity.type
_entity.pdbx_description
1 polymer ?
#
loop_
_entity_poly.entity_id
_entity_poly.type
_entity_poly.pdbx_seq_one_letter_code
_entity_poly.pdbx_strand_id
1 'polypeptide(L)'
;PVYEREYSEPEYFKRFQKFNINDINEPEDLVEVAKFLTANHNIASKRFVYEQYDSMVGTANMSTNFPTDAGIVNLKDSNKALAMTVDCNARMVNANPEEGCAMAVAEAARNIVCSGGSPSAITNCLNFGNPYNPEVYWQFVGSIKGMAKSCRKFNTPVTGGNVSFYNQSSVDGVEIPVFPTPTIGMLGIVENKDDITTLAFEHPDSSIYLLGESLNDINCSEYLVSYHKFNESTTPFFDLDIEFDLQTSVSSLIKNKLILSAHDISDGGLFITLLESSMYNNLGFSIK
;
A
#
# COMPACT_ATOMS: atom_id res chain seq x y z
N PRO A 1 16.38 -29.42 -10.48
CA PRO A 1 15.13 -30.14 -10.69
C PRO A 1 14.03 -29.14 -11.07
N VAL A 2 13.24 -29.49 -12.06
CA VAL A 2 12.01 -28.75 -12.37
C VAL A 2 10.90 -29.40 -11.52
N TYR A 3 10.23 -28.59 -10.71
CA TYR A 3 9.09 -29.04 -9.94
C TYR A 3 7.81 -28.55 -10.63
N GLU A 4 7.04 -29.46 -11.17
CA GLU A 4 5.69 -29.17 -11.63
C GLU A 4 4.75 -29.50 -10.50
N ARG A 5 4.08 -28.48 -9.95
CA ARG A 5 3.04 -28.63 -8.95
C ARG A 5 1.70 -28.26 -9.55
N GLU A 6 0.72 -29.06 -9.29
CA GLU A 6 -0.66 -28.75 -9.59
C GLU A 6 -1.14 -27.60 -8.71
N TYR A 7 -1.90 -26.69 -9.29
CA TYR A 7 -2.58 -25.63 -8.57
C TYR A 7 -3.96 -25.40 -9.17
N SER A 8 -4.88 -25.00 -8.34
CA SER A 8 -6.28 -24.78 -8.73
C SER A 8 -6.82 -23.51 -8.11
N GLU A 9 -7.64 -22.82 -8.89
CA GLU A 9 -8.37 -21.64 -8.43
C GLU A 9 -9.34 -22.02 -7.33
N PRO A 10 -9.33 -21.33 -6.17
CA PRO A 10 -10.24 -21.62 -5.08
C PRO A 10 -11.68 -21.19 -5.40
N GLU A 11 -12.66 -21.94 -4.86
CA GLU A 11 -14.08 -21.63 -5.06
C GLU A 11 -14.48 -20.24 -4.50
N TYR A 12 -13.80 -19.75 -3.46
CA TYR A 12 -14.08 -18.42 -2.92
C TYR A 12 -13.80 -17.32 -3.95
N PHE A 13 -12.82 -17.50 -4.85
CA PHE A 13 -12.49 -16.51 -5.88
C PHE A 13 -13.71 -16.22 -6.77
N LYS A 14 -14.42 -17.26 -7.23
CA LYS A 14 -15.65 -17.10 -8.01
C LYS A 14 -16.78 -16.45 -7.22
N ARG A 15 -16.82 -16.69 -5.89
CA ARG A 15 -17.82 -16.09 -5.02
C ARG A 15 -17.56 -14.59 -4.84
N PHE A 16 -16.31 -14.19 -4.66
CA PHE A 16 -15.91 -12.79 -4.51
C PHE A 16 -16.22 -11.94 -5.75
N GLN A 17 -16.17 -12.53 -6.95
CA GLN A 17 -16.54 -11.85 -8.20
C GLN A 17 -18.04 -11.47 -8.28
N LYS A 18 -18.88 -11.99 -7.38
CA LYS A 18 -20.31 -11.69 -7.34
C LYS A 18 -20.67 -10.51 -6.44
N PHE A 19 -19.69 -9.92 -5.77
CA PHE A 19 -19.92 -8.77 -4.92
C PHE A 19 -20.60 -7.64 -5.69
N ASN A 20 -21.61 -7.03 -5.05
CA ASN A 20 -22.32 -5.89 -5.58
C ASN A 20 -22.43 -4.82 -4.49
N ILE A 21 -21.90 -3.64 -4.74
CA ILE A 21 -21.92 -2.52 -3.79
C ILE A 21 -23.35 -2.14 -3.36
N ASN A 22 -24.36 -2.35 -4.22
CA ASN A 22 -25.74 -2.05 -3.90
C ASN A 22 -26.32 -2.95 -2.79
N ASP A 23 -25.64 -4.04 -2.44
CA ASP A 23 -26.03 -4.91 -1.31
C ASP A 23 -25.57 -4.36 0.04
N ILE A 24 -24.76 -3.29 0.02
CA ILE A 24 -24.23 -2.63 1.20
C ILE A 24 -25.04 -1.35 1.49
N ASN A 25 -25.64 -1.29 2.67
CA ASN A 25 -26.42 -0.12 3.07
C ASN A 25 -25.48 1.05 3.38
N GLU A 26 -25.79 2.23 2.85
CA GLU A 26 -25.11 3.45 3.26
C GLU A 26 -25.49 3.80 4.70
N PRO A 27 -24.53 4.14 5.58
CA PRO A 27 -24.82 4.58 6.93
C PRO A 27 -25.43 6.00 6.93
N GLU A 28 -26.36 6.24 7.85
CA GLU A 28 -26.97 7.55 8.01
C GLU A 28 -26.01 8.59 8.61
N ASP A 29 -25.07 8.16 9.46
CA ASP A 29 -24.10 9.02 10.14
C ASP A 29 -22.68 8.74 9.65
N LEU A 30 -22.20 9.55 8.71
CA LEU A 30 -20.84 9.50 8.20
C LEU A 30 -19.78 9.92 9.24
N VAL A 31 -20.17 10.70 10.27
CA VAL A 31 -19.26 11.09 11.36
C VAL A 31 -18.94 9.88 12.24
N GLU A 32 -19.93 9.00 12.47
CA GLU A 32 -19.69 7.73 13.16
C GLU A 32 -18.72 6.85 12.36
N VAL A 33 -18.90 6.72 11.05
CA VAL A 33 -18.00 5.99 10.17
C VAL A 33 -16.57 6.56 10.24
N ALA A 34 -16.44 7.88 10.15
CA ALA A 34 -15.14 8.55 10.23
C ALA A 34 -14.43 8.25 11.57
N LYS A 35 -15.15 8.33 12.70
CA LYS A 35 -14.61 7.97 14.02
C LYS A 35 -14.25 6.50 14.12
N PHE A 36 -15.05 5.62 13.56
CA PHE A 36 -14.77 4.20 13.52
C PHE A 36 -13.49 3.90 12.74
N LEU A 37 -13.35 4.44 11.53
CA LEU A 37 -12.18 4.22 10.68
C LEU A 37 -10.91 4.77 11.31
N THR A 38 -10.93 5.97 11.87
CA THR A 38 -9.75 6.56 12.54
C THR A 38 -9.29 5.77 13.77
N ALA A 39 -10.19 5.06 14.44
CA ALA A 39 -9.89 4.20 15.58
C ALA A 39 -9.58 2.74 15.19
N ASN A 40 -9.72 2.38 13.91
CA ASN A 40 -9.46 1.03 13.43
C ASN A 40 -7.97 0.68 13.57
N HIS A 41 -7.67 -0.54 14.03
CA HIS A 41 -6.30 -0.99 14.28
C HIS A 41 -5.38 -0.94 13.05
N ASN A 42 -5.93 -1.09 11.84
CA ASN A 42 -5.15 -1.02 10.61
C ASN A 42 -4.86 0.43 10.16
N ILE A 43 -5.71 1.38 10.56
CA ILE A 43 -5.62 2.81 10.17
C ILE A 43 -4.99 3.65 11.29
N ALA A 44 -5.38 3.42 12.55
CA ALA A 44 -4.90 4.21 13.69
C ALA A 44 -3.38 4.30 13.74
N SER A 45 -2.85 5.45 14.16
CA SER A 45 -1.42 5.71 14.27
C SER A 45 -0.67 4.60 15.00
N LYS A 46 0.44 4.16 14.42
CA LYS A 46 1.36 3.19 15.03
C LYS A 46 2.49 3.87 15.81
N ARG A 47 2.36 5.17 16.09
CA ARG A 47 3.36 6.00 16.78
C ARG A 47 3.87 5.35 18.07
N PHE A 48 2.96 4.79 18.88
CA PHE A 48 3.32 4.04 20.09
C PHE A 48 4.35 2.92 19.82
N VAL A 49 4.29 2.27 18.66
CA VAL A 49 5.23 1.20 18.31
C VAL A 49 6.58 1.78 17.90
N TYR A 50 6.62 2.69 16.93
CA TYR A 50 7.89 3.14 16.37
C TYR A 50 8.64 4.14 17.25
N GLU A 51 7.98 4.85 18.16
CA GLU A 51 8.66 5.72 19.14
C GLU A 51 9.49 4.96 20.18
N GLN A 52 9.29 3.65 20.30
CA GLN A 52 10.09 2.80 21.19
C GLN A 52 11.50 2.51 20.62
N TYR A 53 11.71 2.79 19.33
CA TYR A 53 12.98 2.55 18.66
C TYR A 53 13.76 3.84 18.49
N ASP A 54 15.10 3.72 18.54
CA ASP A 54 15.99 4.86 18.32
C ASP A 54 15.97 5.26 16.84
N SER A 55 15.34 6.38 16.54
CA SER A 55 15.29 6.97 15.19
C SER A 55 16.53 7.77 14.85
N MET A 56 17.45 8.00 15.80
CA MET A 56 18.60 8.88 15.64
C MET A 56 19.92 8.14 15.37
N VAL A 57 19.90 6.81 15.30
CA VAL A 57 21.09 6.00 15.02
C VAL A 57 21.79 6.49 13.74
N GLY A 58 23.09 6.73 13.86
CA GLY A 58 23.88 7.25 12.75
C GLY A 58 23.50 8.65 12.28
N THR A 59 22.51 9.31 12.88
CA THR A 59 21.98 10.63 12.47
C THR A 59 21.63 10.70 10.98
N ALA A 60 21.06 9.61 10.46
CA ALA A 60 20.74 9.48 9.04
C ALA A 60 19.24 9.58 8.72
N ASN A 61 18.37 9.45 9.73
CA ASN A 61 16.93 9.55 9.54
C ASN A 61 16.52 11.00 9.24
N MET A 62 15.74 11.19 8.17
CA MET A 62 15.18 12.48 7.79
C MET A 62 13.65 12.54 7.96
N SER A 63 12.98 11.42 8.26
CA SER A 63 11.52 11.37 8.33
C SER A 63 10.94 11.79 9.68
N THR A 64 11.73 11.87 10.74
CA THR A 64 11.21 12.15 12.09
C THR A 64 10.48 13.49 12.18
N ASN A 65 10.98 14.52 11.49
CA ASN A 65 10.41 15.86 11.47
C ASN A 65 9.78 16.25 10.12
N PHE A 66 9.80 15.34 9.15
CA PHE A 66 9.28 15.52 7.81
C PHE A 66 8.43 14.30 7.47
N PRO A 67 7.13 14.32 7.78
CA PRO A 67 6.25 13.19 7.50
C PRO A 67 6.16 12.98 6.00
N THR A 68 6.61 11.82 5.56
CA THR A 68 6.65 11.39 4.16
C THR A 68 6.05 9.99 4.05
N ASP A 69 5.52 9.62 2.88
CA ASP A 69 4.94 8.30 2.64
C ASP A 69 6.00 7.19 2.65
N ALA A 70 7.26 7.54 2.37
CA ALA A 70 8.41 6.65 2.52
C ALA A 70 9.32 7.10 3.66
N GLY A 71 10.00 6.16 4.32
CA GLY A 71 11.07 6.47 5.24
C GLY A 71 12.29 7.03 4.49
N ILE A 72 12.75 8.22 4.85
CA ILE A 72 13.87 8.90 4.17
C ILE A 72 15.16 8.79 4.98
N VAL A 73 16.22 8.30 4.33
CA VAL A 73 17.55 8.15 4.91
C VAL A 73 18.57 9.02 4.17
N ASN A 74 19.21 9.88 4.93
CA ASN A 74 20.25 10.79 4.42
C ASN A 74 21.50 10.04 3.97
N LEU A 75 21.92 10.23 2.74
CA LEU A 75 23.26 9.88 2.30
C LEU A 75 24.20 11.05 2.61
N LYS A 76 24.96 10.90 3.70
CA LYS A 76 25.93 11.93 4.11
C LYS A 76 26.93 12.21 3.00
N ASP A 77 27.44 13.41 2.97
CA ASP A 77 28.43 13.86 1.97
C ASP A 77 27.92 13.86 0.52
N SER A 78 26.63 13.79 0.32
CA SER A 78 25.97 13.90 -0.99
C SER A 78 24.66 14.70 -0.89
N ASN A 79 24.13 15.14 -2.03
CA ASN A 79 22.81 15.77 -2.09
C ASN A 79 21.68 14.73 -2.25
N LYS A 80 21.99 13.44 -2.14
CA LYS A 80 21.04 12.34 -2.31
C LYS A 80 20.54 11.79 -0.99
N ALA A 81 19.36 11.17 -1.04
CA ALA A 81 18.80 10.37 0.04
C ALA A 81 18.24 9.05 -0.51
N LEU A 82 18.01 8.10 0.38
CA LEU A 82 17.28 6.88 0.08
C LEU A 82 15.85 7.02 0.60
N ALA A 83 14.89 6.53 -0.17
CA ALA A 83 13.50 6.38 0.24
C ALA A 83 13.18 4.87 0.34
N MET A 84 12.51 4.46 1.42
CA MET A 84 12.22 3.05 1.68
C MET A 84 10.79 2.87 2.12
N THR A 85 10.12 1.83 1.56
CA THR A 85 8.75 1.46 1.92
C THR A 85 8.63 -0.03 2.22
N VAL A 86 7.54 -0.39 2.89
CA VAL A 86 7.12 -1.78 3.11
C VAL A 86 5.61 -1.85 2.93
N ASP A 87 5.16 -2.53 1.89
CA ASP A 87 3.76 -2.53 1.49
C ASP A 87 3.23 -3.94 1.21
N CYS A 88 2.01 -4.22 1.64
CA CYS A 88 1.20 -5.39 1.28
C CYS A 88 -0.18 -5.30 1.92
N ASN A 89 -1.24 -5.41 1.12
CA ASN A 89 -2.57 -5.67 1.64
C ASN A 89 -2.96 -7.14 1.39
N ALA A 90 -2.83 -7.97 2.42
CA ALA A 90 -3.06 -9.41 2.33
C ALA A 90 -4.51 -9.78 1.95
N ARG A 91 -5.51 -8.92 2.21
CA ARG A 91 -6.89 -9.13 1.76
C ARG A 91 -7.02 -8.98 0.26
N MET A 92 -6.40 -7.94 -0.31
CA MET A 92 -6.38 -7.76 -1.77
C MET A 92 -5.68 -8.92 -2.46
N VAL A 93 -4.55 -9.39 -1.90
CA VAL A 93 -3.85 -10.57 -2.43
C VAL A 93 -4.69 -11.84 -2.29
N ASN A 94 -5.45 -12.00 -1.21
CA ASN A 94 -6.37 -13.12 -1.05
C ASN A 94 -7.54 -13.05 -2.04
N ALA A 95 -8.07 -11.86 -2.29
CA ALA A 95 -9.17 -11.64 -3.23
C ALA A 95 -8.76 -11.93 -4.68
N ASN A 96 -7.58 -11.46 -5.08
CA ASN A 96 -6.96 -11.77 -6.37
C ASN A 96 -5.43 -11.69 -6.23
N PRO A 97 -4.71 -12.82 -6.19
CA PRO A 97 -3.29 -12.81 -5.89
C PRO A 97 -2.42 -12.14 -6.96
N GLU A 98 -2.83 -12.16 -8.22
CA GLU A 98 -2.09 -11.48 -9.29
C GLU A 98 -2.26 -9.95 -9.19
N GLU A 99 -3.49 -9.48 -9.10
CA GLU A 99 -3.78 -8.05 -8.98
C GLU A 99 -3.32 -7.50 -7.61
N GLY A 100 -3.65 -8.16 -6.50
CA GLY A 100 -3.29 -7.69 -5.17
C GLY A 100 -1.78 -7.57 -4.96
N CYS A 101 -0.98 -8.50 -5.53
CA CYS A 101 0.47 -8.37 -5.48
C CYS A 101 1.00 -7.29 -6.45
N ALA A 102 0.36 -7.10 -7.60
CA ALA A 102 0.68 -5.99 -8.50
C ALA A 102 0.40 -4.63 -7.83
N MET A 103 -0.71 -4.52 -7.10
CA MET A 103 -1.06 -3.33 -6.31
C MET A 103 -0.04 -3.06 -5.20
N ALA A 104 0.44 -4.08 -4.49
CA ALA A 104 1.46 -3.90 -3.45
C ALA A 104 2.77 -3.32 -4.01
N VAL A 105 3.22 -3.75 -5.18
CA VAL A 105 4.39 -3.16 -5.87
C VAL A 105 4.10 -1.72 -6.31
N ALA A 106 2.91 -1.46 -6.84
CA ALA A 106 2.51 -0.13 -7.28
C ALA A 106 2.39 0.86 -6.12
N GLU A 107 1.83 0.43 -4.98
CA GLU A 107 1.74 1.22 -3.75
C GLU A 107 3.12 1.57 -3.20
N ALA A 108 4.02 0.57 -3.12
CA ALA A 108 5.41 0.80 -2.73
C ALA A 108 6.09 1.85 -3.62
N ALA A 109 5.89 1.78 -4.93
CA ALA A 109 6.42 2.76 -5.89
C ALA A 109 5.78 4.14 -5.71
N ARG A 110 4.46 4.22 -5.48
CA ARG A 110 3.72 5.46 -5.26
C ARG A 110 4.21 6.19 -4.00
N ASN A 111 4.41 5.47 -2.90
CA ASN A 111 4.94 6.02 -1.66
C ASN A 111 6.35 6.62 -1.85
N ILE A 112 7.22 5.95 -2.63
CA ILE A 112 8.53 6.51 -3.01
C ILE A 112 8.37 7.80 -3.81
N VAL A 113 7.47 7.81 -4.81
CA VAL A 113 7.25 8.96 -5.69
C VAL A 113 6.67 10.13 -4.92
N CYS A 114 5.64 9.93 -4.09
CA CYS A 114 5.05 10.98 -3.25
C CYS A 114 6.07 11.61 -2.30
N SER A 115 7.10 10.87 -1.91
CA SER A 115 8.20 11.36 -1.07
C SER A 115 9.33 12.04 -1.87
N GLY A 116 9.20 12.20 -3.19
CA GLY A 116 10.19 12.85 -4.07
C GLY A 116 11.27 11.92 -4.61
N GLY A 117 11.14 10.61 -4.38
CA GLY A 117 12.08 9.60 -4.86
C GLY A 117 11.72 8.99 -6.22
N SER A 118 12.65 8.21 -6.75
CA SER A 118 12.45 7.38 -7.93
C SER A 118 12.59 5.91 -7.53
N PRO A 119 11.55 5.07 -7.73
CA PRO A 119 11.61 3.64 -7.47
C PRO A 119 12.81 2.99 -8.16
N SER A 120 13.55 2.10 -7.48
CA SER A 120 14.81 1.60 -8.01
C SER A 120 14.96 0.09 -7.90
N ALA A 121 14.59 -0.52 -6.79
CA ALA A 121 14.71 -1.97 -6.59
C ALA A 121 13.76 -2.45 -5.50
N ILE A 122 13.41 -3.73 -5.53
CA ILE A 122 12.64 -4.36 -4.46
C ILE A 122 13.38 -5.53 -3.81
N THR A 123 13.03 -5.78 -2.57
CA THR A 123 13.16 -7.06 -1.87
C THR A 123 11.79 -7.54 -1.47
N ASN A 124 11.61 -8.83 -1.22
CA ASN A 124 10.31 -9.35 -0.80
C ASN A 124 10.42 -10.30 0.41
N CYS A 125 9.32 -10.40 1.16
CA CYS A 125 9.13 -11.39 2.21
C CYS A 125 7.82 -12.11 1.93
N LEU A 126 7.91 -13.31 1.34
CA LEU A 126 6.76 -14.05 0.84
C LEU A 126 6.29 -15.04 1.90
N ASN A 127 5.06 -14.84 2.41
CA ASN A 127 4.47 -15.68 3.45
C ASN A 127 3.18 -16.35 2.94
N PHE A 128 3.19 -17.67 2.90
CA PHE A 128 2.08 -18.50 2.38
C PHE A 128 1.86 -19.73 3.27
N GLY A 129 0.70 -20.32 3.18
CA GLY A 129 0.39 -21.60 3.83
C GLY A 129 1.16 -22.78 3.22
N ASN A 130 0.61 -23.99 3.38
CA ASN A 130 1.21 -25.21 2.86
C ASN A 130 1.19 -25.25 1.32
N PRO A 131 2.36 -25.28 0.65
CA PRO A 131 2.43 -25.25 -0.83
C PRO A 131 1.97 -26.55 -1.50
N TYR A 132 1.69 -27.62 -0.74
CA TYR A 132 1.05 -28.83 -1.25
C TYR A 132 -0.48 -28.69 -1.35
N ASN A 133 -1.07 -27.66 -0.74
CA ASN A 133 -2.44 -27.27 -0.99
C ASN A 133 -2.52 -26.56 -2.35
N PRO A 134 -3.26 -27.10 -3.36
CA PRO A 134 -3.31 -26.51 -4.69
C PRO A 134 -3.85 -25.07 -4.73
N GLU A 135 -4.76 -24.71 -3.82
CA GLU A 135 -5.31 -23.35 -3.72
C GLU A 135 -4.27 -22.36 -3.16
N VAL A 136 -3.49 -22.75 -2.15
CA VAL A 136 -2.37 -21.96 -1.63
C VAL A 136 -1.29 -21.78 -2.70
N TYR A 137 -1.00 -22.83 -3.47
CA TYR A 137 -0.02 -22.73 -4.54
C TYR A 137 -0.51 -21.85 -5.69
N TRP A 138 -1.82 -21.84 -5.97
CA TRP A 138 -2.45 -20.90 -6.91
C TRP A 138 -2.25 -19.44 -6.46
N GLN A 139 -2.44 -19.14 -5.16
CA GLN A 139 -2.17 -17.82 -4.59
C GLN A 139 -0.70 -17.42 -4.77
N PHE A 140 0.22 -18.32 -4.51
CA PHE A 140 1.65 -18.08 -4.69
C PHE A 140 2.01 -17.79 -6.16
N VAL A 141 1.53 -18.61 -7.10
CA VAL A 141 1.78 -18.43 -8.54
C VAL A 141 1.21 -17.08 -9.02
N GLY A 142 -0.02 -16.75 -8.62
CA GLY A 142 -0.64 -15.46 -8.95
C GLY A 142 0.18 -14.28 -8.42
N SER A 143 0.59 -14.34 -7.16
CA SER A 143 1.42 -13.28 -6.54
C SER A 143 2.74 -13.06 -7.28
N ILE A 144 3.43 -14.13 -7.68
CA ILE A 144 4.68 -14.03 -8.46
C ILE A 144 4.42 -13.41 -9.85
N LYS A 145 3.31 -13.75 -10.51
CA LYS A 145 2.94 -13.16 -11.80
C LYS A 145 2.68 -11.65 -11.67
N GLY A 146 1.88 -11.24 -10.69
CA GLY A 146 1.57 -9.83 -10.42
C GLY A 146 2.82 -9.02 -10.09
N MET A 147 3.67 -9.53 -9.18
CA MET A 147 4.95 -8.92 -8.84
C MET A 147 5.84 -8.74 -10.09
N ALA A 148 6.01 -9.80 -10.88
CA ALA A 148 6.85 -9.76 -12.07
C ALA A 148 6.35 -8.76 -13.13
N LYS A 149 5.02 -8.67 -13.31
CA LYS A 149 4.39 -7.69 -14.21
C LYS A 149 4.68 -6.25 -13.77
N SER A 150 4.44 -5.94 -12.51
CA SER A 150 4.63 -4.59 -11.96
C SER A 150 6.11 -4.21 -11.88
N CYS A 151 7.00 -5.12 -11.46
CA CYS A 151 8.43 -4.86 -11.44
C CYS A 151 8.99 -4.52 -12.84
N ARG A 152 8.49 -5.17 -13.88
CA ARG A 152 8.88 -4.82 -15.27
C ARG A 152 8.36 -3.44 -15.66
N LYS A 153 7.12 -3.09 -15.29
CA LYS A 153 6.53 -1.80 -15.61
C LYS A 153 7.27 -0.66 -14.92
N PHE A 154 7.56 -0.79 -13.63
CA PHE A 154 8.27 0.22 -12.83
C PHE A 154 9.80 0.16 -12.99
N ASN A 155 10.33 -0.82 -13.71
CA ASN A 155 11.77 -1.07 -13.84
C ASN A 155 12.47 -1.23 -12.48
N THR A 156 11.83 -1.95 -11.55
CA THR A 156 12.32 -2.23 -10.21
C THR A 156 12.68 -3.70 -10.05
N PRO A 157 13.93 -4.10 -10.30
CA PRO A 157 14.33 -5.50 -10.20
C PRO A 157 14.21 -6.03 -8.77
N VAL A 158 13.87 -7.31 -8.66
CA VAL A 158 13.92 -8.05 -7.38
C VAL A 158 15.38 -8.38 -7.09
N THR A 159 15.95 -7.77 -6.06
CA THR A 159 17.38 -7.95 -5.70
C THR A 159 17.60 -9.01 -4.62
N GLY A 160 16.55 -9.39 -3.91
CA GLY A 160 16.60 -10.39 -2.85
C GLY A 160 15.23 -10.64 -2.25
N GLY A 161 15.21 -11.48 -1.25
CA GLY A 161 13.98 -11.79 -0.52
C GLY A 161 14.00 -13.17 0.10
N ASN A 162 12.87 -13.59 0.68
CA ASN A 162 12.69 -14.91 1.23
C ASN A 162 11.29 -15.45 0.93
N VAL A 163 11.16 -16.77 0.98
CA VAL A 163 9.87 -17.47 0.96
C VAL A 163 9.72 -18.24 2.26
N SER A 164 8.62 -18.01 2.96
CA SER A 164 8.17 -18.76 4.11
C SER A 164 6.88 -19.48 3.78
N PHE A 165 6.91 -20.80 3.79
CA PHE A 165 5.74 -21.65 3.61
C PHE A 165 5.29 -22.28 4.94
N TYR A 166 4.15 -22.96 4.91
CA TYR A 166 3.53 -23.59 6.08
C TYR A 166 3.11 -22.61 7.18
N ASN A 167 2.87 -21.35 6.82
CA ASN A 167 2.29 -20.37 7.74
C ASN A 167 0.80 -20.65 7.88
N GLN A 168 0.43 -21.41 8.87
CA GLN A 168 -0.93 -21.85 9.12
C GLN A 168 -1.14 -22.20 10.57
N SER A 169 -2.39 -22.13 11.02
CA SER A 169 -2.83 -22.65 12.31
C SER A 169 -3.66 -23.92 12.09
N SER A 170 -3.83 -24.71 13.14
CA SER A 170 -4.74 -25.84 13.14
C SER A 170 -5.81 -25.62 14.20
N VAL A 171 -7.08 -25.66 13.79
CA VAL A 171 -8.25 -25.57 14.67
C VAL A 171 -9.10 -26.81 14.44
N ASP A 172 -9.30 -27.58 15.49
CA ASP A 172 -10.06 -28.84 15.48
C ASP A 172 -9.60 -29.82 14.38
N GLY A 173 -8.29 -29.85 14.10
CA GLY A 173 -7.67 -30.71 13.09
C GLY A 173 -7.81 -30.18 11.63
N VAL A 174 -8.38 -29.00 11.45
CA VAL A 174 -8.46 -28.32 10.15
C VAL A 174 -7.32 -27.32 10.03
N GLU A 175 -6.53 -27.43 8.98
CA GLU A 175 -5.47 -26.46 8.68
C GLU A 175 -6.06 -25.16 8.12
N ILE A 176 -5.75 -24.02 8.73
CA ILE A 176 -6.16 -22.69 8.30
C ILE A 176 -4.91 -21.94 7.87
N PRO A 177 -4.65 -21.78 6.56
CA PRO A 177 -3.53 -20.99 6.08
C PRO A 177 -3.70 -19.51 6.42
N VAL A 178 -2.59 -18.81 6.62
CA VAL A 178 -2.60 -17.33 6.65
C VAL A 178 -3.06 -16.79 5.29
N PHE A 179 -3.57 -15.58 5.26
CA PHE A 179 -3.75 -14.88 3.99
C PHE A 179 -2.41 -14.78 3.26
N PRO A 180 -2.42 -14.91 1.92
CA PRO A 180 -1.21 -14.75 1.13
C PRO A 180 -0.61 -13.37 1.36
N THR A 181 0.62 -13.31 1.85
CA THR A 181 1.24 -12.04 2.27
C THR A 181 2.62 -11.88 1.61
N PRO A 182 2.65 -11.51 0.32
CA PRO A 182 3.88 -11.17 -0.38
C PRO A 182 4.29 -9.73 -0.05
N THR A 183 4.90 -9.51 1.10
CA THR A 183 5.34 -8.18 1.52
C THR A 183 6.45 -7.66 0.62
N ILE A 184 6.28 -6.45 0.10
CA ILE A 184 7.21 -5.76 -0.79
C ILE A 184 7.97 -4.71 0.01
N GLY A 185 9.29 -4.83 0.07
CA GLY A 185 10.17 -3.74 0.49
C GLY A 185 10.73 -3.05 -0.75
N MET A 186 10.52 -1.75 -0.90
CA MET A 186 11.05 -1.02 -2.04
C MET A 186 12.08 0.01 -1.59
N LEU A 187 13.16 0.10 -2.36
CA LEU A 187 14.16 1.14 -2.27
C LEU A 187 14.01 2.10 -3.45
N GLY A 188 13.99 3.38 -3.15
CA GLY A 188 14.06 4.47 -4.13
C GLY A 188 15.22 5.41 -3.85
N ILE A 189 15.58 6.19 -4.85
CA ILE A 189 16.63 7.20 -4.76
C ILE A 189 16.00 8.57 -4.90
N VAL A 190 16.23 9.43 -3.91
CA VAL A 190 16.00 10.88 -4.01
C VAL A 190 17.29 11.50 -4.51
N GLU A 191 17.30 11.95 -5.76
CA GLU A 191 18.50 12.49 -6.43
C GLU A 191 18.91 13.85 -5.85
N ASN A 192 17.95 14.64 -5.41
CA ASN A 192 18.14 15.92 -4.77
C ASN A 192 17.28 16.01 -3.51
N LYS A 193 17.92 16.22 -2.35
CA LYS A 193 17.20 16.37 -1.07
C LYS A 193 16.17 17.50 -1.07
N ASP A 194 16.35 18.51 -1.92
CA ASP A 194 15.35 19.57 -2.08
C ASP A 194 14.03 19.08 -2.71
N ASP A 195 14.02 17.88 -3.30
CA ASP A 195 12.82 17.27 -3.85
C ASP A 195 12.03 16.44 -2.84
N ILE A 196 12.55 16.28 -1.61
CA ILE A 196 11.81 15.60 -0.55
C ILE A 196 10.51 16.34 -0.31
N THR A 197 9.41 15.60 -0.47
CA THR A 197 8.04 16.13 -0.40
C THR A 197 7.32 15.47 0.75
N THR A 198 6.68 16.27 1.61
CA THR A 198 5.91 15.78 2.77
C THR A 198 4.46 15.52 2.39
N LEU A 199 3.77 14.75 3.23
CA LEU A 199 2.32 14.54 3.10
C LEU A 199 1.51 15.69 3.73
N ALA A 200 2.12 16.55 4.55
CA ALA A 200 1.45 17.56 5.34
C ALA A 200 0.96 18.75 4.48
N PHE A 201 -0.20 19.29 4.79
CA PHE A 201 -0.60 20.60 4.26
C PHE A 201 0.34 21.69 4.77
N GLU A 202 0.93 22.45 3.87
CA GLU A 202 2.00 23.41 4.21
C GLU A 202 1.46 24.81 4.54
N HIS A 203 0.48 25.29 3.80
CA HIS A 203 -0.04 26.65 3.93
C HIS A 203 -1.56 26.69 3.92
N PRO A 204 -2.18 27.61 4.71
CA PRO A 204 -3.61 27.85 4.63
C PRO A 204 -3.99 28.35 3.22
N ASP A 205 -5.23 28.11 2.82
CA ASP A 205 -5.81 28.51 1.53
C ASP A 205 -5.15 27.86 0.29
N SER A 206 -4.32 26.85 0.47
CA SER A 206 -3.79 26.04 -0.64
C SER A 206 -4.88 25.21 -1.27
N SER A 207 -4.81 25.05 -2.60
CA SER A 207 -5.74 24.17 -3.33
C SER A 207 -5.33 22.70 -3.15
N ILE A 208 -6.31 21.83 -2.92
CA ILE A 208 -6.15 20.38 -2.86
C ILE A 208 -6.60 19.79 -4.19
N TYR A 209 -5.79 18.93 -4.76
CA TYR A 209 -6.07 18.23 -6.00
C TYR A 209 -6.08 16.72 -5.78
N LEU A 210 -7.12 16.07 -6.27
CA LEU A 210 -7.16 14.62 -6.44
C LEU A 210 -6.60 14.30 -7.82
N LEU A 211 -5.53 13.51 -7.88
CA LEU A 211 -4.97 13.00 -9.12
C LEU A 211 -5.47 11.57 -9.36
N GLY A 212 -6.08 11.34 -10.51
CA GLY A 212 -6.80 10.11 -10.83
C GLY A 212 -8.32 10.27 -10.69
N GLU A 213 -9.03 9.18 -10.82
CA GLU A 213 -10.49 9.14 -10.74
C GLU A 213 -10.94 8.47 -9.44
N SER A 214 -11.94 9.06 -8.77
CA SER A 214 -12.63 8.41 -7.66
C SER A 214 -13.74 7.53 -8.22
N LEU A 215 -13.62 6.23 -8.01
CA LEU A 215 -14.62 5.26 -8.39
C LEU A 215 -15.52 4.93 -7.22
N ASN A 216 -16.75 4.48 -7.52
CA ASN A 216 -17.65 3.93 -6.50
C ASN A 216 -17.24 2.49 -6.19
N ASP A 217 -16.08 2.34 -5.55
CA ASP A 217 -15.44 1.07 -5.27
C ASP A 217 -15.00 1.02 -3.81
N ILE A 218 -15.55 0.08 -3.05
CA ILE A 218 -15.22 -0.15 -1.63
C ILE A 218 -14.60 -1.53 -1.39
N ASN A 219 -14.26 -2.22 -2.46
CA ASN A 219 -13.73 -3.59 -2.42
C ASN A 219 -12.51 -3.71 -1.52
N CYS A 220 -12.46 -4.75 -0.69
CA CYS A 220 -11.38 -5.02 0.28
C CYS A 220 -11.09 -3.89 1.28
N SER A 221 -11.83 -2.78 1.26
CA SER A 221 -11.56 -1.62 2.12
C SER A 221 -11.85 -1.92 3.60
N GLU A 222 -11.21 -1.15 4.50
CA GLU A 222 -11.51 -1.18 5.93
C GLU A 222 -12.98 -0.78 6.22
N TYR A 223 -13.56 0.08 5.39
CA TYR A 223 -14.96 0.41 5.47
C TYR A 223 -15.85 -0.82 5.23
N LEU A 224 -15.60 -1.58 4.16
CA LEU A 224 -16.39 -2.78 3.86
C LEU A 224 -16.13 -3.89 4.90
N VAL A 225 -14.86 -4.19 5.18
CA VAL A 225 -14.48 -5.34 6.00
C VAL A 225 -14.66 -5.07 7.48
N SER A 226 -14.19 -3.93 7.97
CA SER A 226 -14.15 -3.66 9.41
C SER A 226 -15.44 -2.99 9.92
N TYR A 227 -16.05 -2.10 9.15
CA TYR A 227 -17.31 -1.43 9.55
C TYR A 227 -18.52 -2.29 9.20
N HIS A 228 -18.69 -2.68 7.94
CA HIS A 228 -19.82 -3.50 7.50
C HIS A 228 -19.70 -5.00 7.81
N LYS A 229 -18.53 -5.47 8.26
CA LYS A 229 -18.25 -6.89 8.55
C LYS A 229 -18.43 -7.81 7.35
N PHE A 230 -18.20 -7.31 6.16
CA PHE A 230 -18.29 -8.05 4.91
C PHE A 230 -16.91 -8.21 4.27
N ASN A 231 -16.47 -9.43 4.01
CA ASN A 231 -15.10 -9.75 3.56
C ASN A 231 -15.04 -10.57 2.25
N GLU A 232 -16.15 -10.65 1.52
CA GLU A 232 -16.27 -11.42 0.30
C GLU A 232 -16.39 -10.51 -0.93
N SER A 233 -15.39 -9.68 -1.17
CA SER A 233 -15.31 -8.83 -2.37
C SER A 233 -14.06 -9.14 -3.19
N THR A 234 -14.09 -8.79 -4.47
CA THR A 234 -12.89 -8.79 -5.32
C THR A 234 -11.93 -7.67 -4.93
N THR A 235 -10.77 -7.57 -5.59
CA THR A 235 -9.90 -6.39 -5.49
C THR A 235 -10.62 -5.13 -5.98
N PRO A 236 -10.25 -3.94 -5.48
CA PRO A 236 -10.67 -2.70 -6.13
C PRO A 236 -10.12 -2.63 -7.56
N PHE A 237 -10.74 -1.77 -8.37
CA PHE A 237 -10.26 -1.52 -9.73
C PHE A 237 -8.79 -1.10 -9.73
N PHE A 238 -8.01 -1.75 -10.58
CA PHE A 238 -6.60 -1.45 -10.73
C PHE A 238 -6.17 -1.58 -12.20
N ASP A 239 -5.51 -0.55 -12.70
CA ASP A 239 -4.87 -0.55 -14.00
C ASP A 239 -3.42 -0.08 -13.86
N LEU A 240 -2.48 -0.97 -14.17
CA LEU A 240 -1.05 -0.73 -13.98
C LEU A 240 -0.48 0.35 -14.89
N ASP A 241 -1.07 0.56 -16.06
CA ASP A 241 -0.63 1.60 -17.00
C ASP A 241 -1.09 2.98 -16.52
N ILE A 242 -2.33 3.10 -16.08
CA ILE A 242 -2.88 4.32 -15.45
C ILE A 242 -2.07 4.68 -14.21
N GLU A 243 -1.79 3.71 -13.35
CA GLU A 243 -1.00 3.90 -12.13
C GLU A 243 0.41 4.41 -12.43
N PHE A 244 1.09 3.82 -13.41
CA PHE A 244 2.43 4.25 -13.82
C PHE A 244 2.43 5.69 -14.39
N ASP A 245 1.46 6.03 -15.21
CA ASP A 245 1.33 7.37 -15.79
C ASP A 245 1.01 8.42 -14.72
N LEU A 246 0.18 8.07 -13.73
CA LEU A 246 -0.11 8.89 -12.57
C LEU A 246 1.16 9.19 -11.77
N GLN A 247 1.91 8.17 -11.40
CA GLN A 247 3.16 8.32 -10.65
C GLN A 247 4.21 9.13 -11.42
N THR A 248 4.29 8.95 -12.73
CA THR A 248 5.16 9.74 -13.61
C THR A 248 4.77 11.22 -13.56
N SER A 249 3.48 11.52 -13.58
CA SER A 249 2.95 12.88 -13.49
C SER A 249 3.26 13.51 -12.13
N VAL A 250 3.03 12.80 -11.02
CA VAL A 250 3.37 13.27 -9.66
C VAL A 250 4.87 13.57 -9.55
N SER A 251 5.73 12.66 -10.02
CA SER A 251 7.18 12.88 -10.03
C SER A 251 7.57 14.15 -10.78
N SER A 252 6.90 14.42 -11.93
CA SER A 252 7.13 15.65 -12.70
C SER A 252 6.69 16.90 -11.94
N LEU A 253 5.53 16.87 -11.27
CA LEU A 253 5.03 17.99 -10.48
C LEU A 253 5.99 18.33 -9.33
N ILE A 254 6.51 17.34 -8.64
CA ILE A 254 7.48 17.50 -7.55
C ILE A 254 8.79 18.11 -8.07
N LYS A 255 9.38 17.52 -9.11
CA LYS A 255 10.65 18.00 -9.69
C LYS A 255 10.58 19.43 -10.22
N ASN A 256 9.42 19.84 -10.73
CA ASN A 256 9.19 21.19 -11.21
C ASN A 256 8.71 22.16 -10.10
N LYS A 257 8.64 21.73 -8.84
CA LYS A 257 8.19 22.52 -7.69
C LYS A 257 6.79 23.13 -7.88
N LEU A 258 5.89 22.38 -8.51
CA LEU A 258 4.51 22.80 -8.81
C LEU A 258 3.53 22.41 -7.68
N ILE A 259 3.94 21.53 -6.78
CA ILE A 259 3.17 21.11 -5.60
C ILE A 259 4.00 21.27 -4.33
N LEU A 260 3.33 21.48 -3.22
CA LEU A 260 3.94 21.69 -1.90
C LEU A 260 3.99 20.39 -1.09
N SER A 261 3.00 19.54 -1.26
CA SER A 261 2.89 18.25 -0.58
C SER A 261 2.25 17.21 -1.50
N ALA A 262 2.48 15.96 -1.22
CA ALA A 262 1.86 14.83 -1.88
C ALA A 262 1.62 13.71 -0.86
N HIS A 263 0.48 13.03 -0.97
CA HIS A 263 0.14 11.89 -0.15
C HIS A 263 -0.64 10.86 -0.98
N ASP A 264 -0.34 9.60 -0.81
CA ASP A 264 -1.04 8.55 -1.52
C ASP A 264 -2.41 8.27 -0.89
N ILE A 265 -3.34 7.74 -1.66
CA ILE A 265 -4.61 7.23 -1.15
C ILE A 265 -4.48 5.72 -1.00
N SER A 266 -4.49 5.25 0.24
CA SER A 266 -4.35 3.84 0.60
C SER A 266 -5.44 3.40 1.60
N ASP A 267 -5.09 2.63 2.62
CA ASP A 267 -6.02 2.15 3.65
C ASP A 267 -6.77 3.33 4.32
N GLY A 268 -8.09 3.24 4.34
CA GLY A 268 -8.98 4.29 4.86
C GLY A 268 -9.48 5.29 3.82
N GLY A 269 -8.91 5.29 2.61
CA GLY A 269 -9.37 6.08 1.46
C GLY A 269 -9.18 7.59 1.63
N LEU A 270 -9.81 8.35 0.75
CA LEU A 270 -9.63 9.81 0.63
C LEU A 270 -9.79 10.57 1.95
N PHE A 271 -10.76 10.19 2.78
CA PHE A 271 -10.99 10.87 4.06
C PHE A 271 -9.78 10.76 5.00
N ILE A 272 -9.21 9.56 5.14
CA ILE A 272 -8.05 9.32 6.00
C ILE A 272 -6.83 10.03 5.45
N THR A 273 -6.57 9.96 4.15
CA THR A 273 -5.47 10.69 3.48
C THR A 273 -5.52 12.20 3.78
N LEU A 274 -6.70 12.82 3.63
CA LEU A 274 -6.88 14.24 3.94
C LEU A 274 -6.71 14.55 5.44
N LEU A 275 -7.19 13.65 6.29
CA LEU A 275 -7.05 13.80 7.74
C LEU A 275 -5.58 13.75 8.15
N GLU A 276 -4.81 12.79 7.65
CA GLU A 276 -3.39 12.64 7.92
C GLU A 276 -2.61 13.87 7.46
N SER A 277 -2.87 14.37 6.24
CA SER A 277 -2.27 15.61 5.75
C SER A 277 -2.57 16.82 6.63
N SER A 278 -3.74 16.85 7.28
CA SER A 278 -4.18 17.97 8.13
C SER A 278 -3.53 17.99 9.52
N MET A 279 -3.10 16.83 10.03
CA MET A 279 -2.71 16.68 11.45
C MET A 279 -1.39 17.36 11.80
N TYR A 280 -0.43 17.40 10.88
CA TYR A 280 0.94 17.85 11.20
C TYR A 280 1.05 19.36 11.43
N ASN A 281 0.37 20.18 10.64
CA ASN A 281 0.40 21.63 10.74
C ASN A 281 -0.92 22.21 11.28
N ASN A 282 -1.84 21.36 11.79
CA ASN A 282 -3.16 21.75 12.29
C ASN A 282 -3.97 22.58 11.26
N LEU A 283 -3.84 22.23 9.98
CA LEU A 283 -4.57 22.86 8.89
C LEU A 283 -5.77 21.98 8.52
N GLY A 284 -6.99 22.49 8.69
CA GLY A 284 -8.19 21.82 8.25
C GLY A 284 -8.34 21.82 6.73
N PHE A 285 -9.31 21.08 6.22
CA PHE A 285 -9.63 21.06 4.80
C PHE A 285 -11.14 21.23 4.56
N SER A 286 -11.48 21.74 3.40
CA SER A 286 -12.85 21.80 2.90
C SER A 286 -12.87 21.27 1.46
N ILE A 287 -13.71 20.30 1.19
CA ILE A 287 -13.93 19.73 -0.13
C ILE A 287 -15.38 19.95 -0.54
N LYS A 288 -15.62 20.12 -1.84
CA LYS A 288 -16.95 20.33 -2.41
C LYS A 288 -17.39 19.09 -3.17
#